data_74a97648a294495586050baea489abaa
#
_entry.id   74a97648a294495586050baea489abaa
#
_cell.length_a   1.000
_cell.length_b   1.000
_cell.length_c   1.000
_cell.angle_alpha   90.00
_cell.angle_beta   90.00
_cell.angle_gamma   90.00
#
_symmetry.space_group_name_H-M   'P 1'
#
loop_
_entity.id
_entity.type
_entity.pdbx_description
1 polymer ?
#
loop_
_entity_poly.entity_id
_entity_poly.type
_entity_poly.pdbx_seq_one_letter_code
_entity_poly.pdbx_strand_id
1 'polypeptide(L)'
;MKTQVAIIGAGPSGLLLGQLLHNAGIHTVILERQTPQYVLGRIRAGILESGTVDLLREAGVAQRMDAEGQVHHGVEFLFDGQRVPVALSELTDGKSVMVYGQTEVTRDLMAARAASGAPIVYGVSEVAIHDAKSDRPTITYLSEGETCRLECDFIAGCDGFHGVSRQSIPAGILQTYESVWPFGWLGLLADTPPVNPELIYAHHQRGFVLCSQRSLTRSRYYLQVPLSDKVEAWSDERFWQELKSRLPEELASRLVTGHSLEKSIAPLRSFVVEPMQYGRLFLVGDAAHIVPPTGAKGLNLAASDVNYLWRILREYYHRGRSDLLAAYSQLALDRVWKGERFSWFMTRLLHDFPDQNAFDAKMQAADRRYYLGSRAGLTTIAENYVGLPMERVA
;
A
#
# COMPACT_ATOMS: atom_id res chain seq x y z
N MET A 1 -9.30 22.34 -21.29
CA MET A 1 -10.17 21.81 -20.23
C MET A 1 -9.85 22.52 -18.91
N LYS A 2 -10.82 22.64 -17.95
CA LYS A 2 -10.59 23.23 -16.62
C LYS A 2 -11.20 22.34 -15.54
N THR A 3 -10.55 22.29 -14.37
CA THR A 3 -11.05 21.59 -13.19
C THR A 3 -10.54 22.27 -11.91
N GLN A 4 -11.10 21.93 -10.74
CA GLN A 4 -10.56 22.38 -9.46
C GLN A 4 -9.32 21.58 -9.08
N VAL A 5 -9.39 20.24 -9.14
CA VAL A 5 -8.25 19.39 -8.83
C VAL A 5 -7.98 18.45 -9.99
N ALA A 6 -6.77 18.50 -10.53
CA ALA A 6 -6.27 17.53 -11.50
C ALA A 6 -5.56 16.40 -10.75
N ILE A 7 -5.91 15.17 -11.04
CA ILE A 7 -5.33 13.97 -10.43
C ILE A 7 -4.55 13.21 -11.51
N ILE A 8 -3.28 12.95 -11.29
CA ILE A 8 -2.45 12.15 -12.20
C ILE A 8 -2.32 10.75 -11.63
N GLY A 9 -2.87 9.76 -12.33
CA GLY A 9 -2.94 8.35 -11.95
C GLY A 9 -4.33 7.91 -11.47
N ALA A 10 -4.86 6.84 -12.08
CA ALA A 10 -6.11 6.17 -11.70
C ALA A 10 -5.84 4.89 -10.87
N GLY A 11 -4.76 4.86 -10.11
CA GLY A 11 -4.56 3.86 -9.06
C GLY A 11 -5.53 4.07 -7.90
N PRO A 12 -5.52 3.19 -6.87
CA PRO A 12 -6.47 3.27 -5.76
C PRO A 12 -6.43 4.63 -5.03
N SER A 13 -5.27 5.26 -4.87
CA SER A 13 -5.16 6.57 -4.23
C SER A 13 -5.82 7.69 -5.04
N GLY A 14 -5.56 7.74 -6.36
CA GLY A 14 -6.16 8.77 -7.23
C GLY A 14 -7.66 8.60 -7.38
N LEU A 15 -8.15 7.37 -7.51
CA LEU A 15 -9.57 7.06 -7.55
C LEU A 15 -10.28 7.39 -6.23
N LEU A 16 -9.67 7.04 -5.08
CA LEU A 16 -10.23 7.33 -3.75
C LEU A 16 -10.29 8.84 -3.49
N LEU A 17 -9.21 9.57 -3.82
CA LEU A 17 -9.19 11.03 -3.73
C LEU A 17 -10.27 11.65 -4.62
N GLY A 18 -10.37 11.19 -5.88
CA GLY A 18 -11.38 11.66 -6.82
C GLY A 18 -12.80 11.41 -6.34
N GLN A 19 -13.08 10.28 -5.70
CA GLN A 19 -14.40 9.94 -5.16
C GLN A 19 -14.75 10.80 -3.94
N LEU A 20 -13.83 10.99 -2.99
CA LEU A 20 -14.06 11.82 -1.81
C LEU A 20 -14.26 13.30 -2.16
N LEU A 21 -13.48 13.81 -3.12
CA LEU A 21 -13.65 15.18 -3.62
C LEU A 21 -14.97 15.34 -4.37
N HIS A 22 -15.38 14.35 -5.18
CA HIS A 22 -16.67 14.34 -5.85
C HIS A 22 -17.82 14.41 -4.84
N ASN A 23 -17.79 13.58 -3.78
CA ASN A 23 -18.78 13.58 -2.72
C ASN A 23 -18.86 14.94 -1.99
N ALA A 24 -17.75 15.67 -1.95
CA ALA A 24 -17.67 17.02 -1.41
C ALA A 24 -18.06 18.12 -2.43
N GLY A 25 -18.53 17.78 -3.64
CA GLY A 25 -18.88 18.75 -4.68
C GLY A 25 -17.69 19.46 -5.32
N ILE A 26 -16.49 18.90 -5.21
CA ILE A 26 -15.25 19.45 -5.79
C ILE A 26 -14.96 18.74 -7.12
N HIS A 27 -14.87 19.52 -8.20
CA HIS A 27 -14.66 18.97 -9.54
C HIS A 27 -13.24 18.46 -9.76
N THR A 28 -13.14 17.22 -10.27
CA THR A 28 -11.86 16.59 -10.53
C THR A 28 -11.80 15.98 -11.93
N VAL A 29 -10.61 16.01 -12.53
CA VAL A 29 -10.26 15.23 -13.73
C VAL A 29 -9.11 14.31 -13.38
N ILE A 30 -9.24 13.02 -13.69
CA ILE A 30 -8.17 12.04 -13.51
C ILE A 30 -7.52 11.76 -14.87
N LEU A 31 -6.20 11.83 -14.94
CA LEU A 31 -5.40 11.46 -16.11
C LEU A 31 -4.70 10.13 -15.83
N GLU A 32 -4.88 9.14 -16.69
CA GLU A 32 -4.27 7.81 -16.53
C GLU A 32 -3.58 7.38 -17.83
N ARG A 33 -2.31 6.98 -17.72
CA ARG A 33 -1.52 6.55 -18.88
C ARG A 33 -1.90 5.17 -19.41
N GLN A 34 -2.50 4.33 -18.60
CA GLN A 34 -2.84 2.96 -18.93
C GLN A 34 -4.33 2.82 -19.28
N THR A 35 -4.70 1.64 -19.77
CA THR A 35 -6.10 1.30 -20.02
C THR A 35 -6.82 0.94 -18.71
N PRO A 36 -8.16 1.03 -18.66
CA PRO A 36 -8.95 0.59 -17.50
C PRO A 36 -8.66 -0.87 -17.11
N GLN A 37 -8.50 -1.74 -18.11
CA GLN A 37 -8.21 -3.17 -17.92
C GLN A 37 -6.84 -3.37 -17.25
N TYR A 38 -5.83 -2.62 -17.67
CA TYR A 38 -4.50 -2.68 -17.05
C TYR A 38 -4.53 -2.22 -15.59
N VAL A 39 -5.21 -1.10 -15.30
CA VAL A 39 -5.34 -0.57 -13.93
C VAL A 39 -5.98 -1.61 -13.03
N LEU A 40 -7.07 -2.23 -13.47
CA LEU A 40 -7.79 -3.26 -12.73
C LEU A 40 -6.99 -4.57 -12.61
N GLY A 41 -6.20 -4.91 -13.61
CA GLY A 41 -5.40 -6.15 -13.65
C GLY A 41 -4.19 -6.17 -12.71
N ARG A 42 -3.85 -5.07 -12.06
CA ARG A 42 -2.69 -5.00 -11.14
C ARG A 42 -3.01 -5.65 -9.81
N ILE A 43 -2.45 -6.84 -9.60
CA ILE A 43 -2.62 -7.59 -8.35
C ILE A 43 -1.61 -7.08 -7.33
N ARG A 44 -2.11 -6.64 -6.17
CA ARG A 44 -1.34 -6.15 -5.02
C ARG A 44 -1.87 -6.75 -3.73
N ALA A 45 -1.25 -6.39 -2.59
CA ALA A 45 -1.75 -6.76 -1.26
C ALA A 45 -3.17 -6.22 -1.01
N GLY A 46 -3.83 -6.71 0.02
CA GLY A 46 -5.21 -6.34 0.33
C GLY A 46 -5.51 -6.47 1.82
N ILE A 47 -4.59 -6.04 2.68
CA ILE A 47 -4.83 -5.90 4.12
C ILE A 47 -5.11 -4.42 4.38
N LEU A 48 -6.34 -4.13 4.80
CA LEU A 48 -6.79 -2.78 5.08
C LEU A 48 -6.80 -2.55 6.60
N GLU A 49 -6.15 -1.48 7.04
CA GLU A 49 -6.26 -0.97 8.40
C GLU A 49 -7.66 -0.42 8.67
N SER A 50 -8.07 -0.37 9.92
CA SER A 50 -9.38 0.19 10.32
C SER A 50 -9.62 1.59 9.74
N GLY A 51 -8.62 2.48 9.78
CA GLY A 51 -8.74 3.82 9.22
C GLY A 51 -8.96 3.85 7.69
N THR A 52 -8.39 2.89 6.95
CA THR A 52 -8.65 2.76 5.50
C THR A 52 -10.05 2.22 5.23
N VAL A 53 -10.51 1.25 6.02
CA VAL A 53 -11.88 0.73 5.96
C VAL A 53 -12.89 1.85 6.19
N ASP A 54 -12.70 2.66 7.22
CA ASP A 54 -13.58 3.79 7.54
C ASP A 54 -13.57 4.85 6.43
N LEU A 55 -12.43 5.11 5.81
CA LEU A 55 -12.31 6.05 4.70
C LEU A 55 -13.04 5.55 3.43
N LEU A 56 -13.01 4.24 3.15
CA LEU A 56 -13.79 3.64 2.05
C LEU A 56 -15.30 3.70 2.31
N ARG A 57 -15.72 3.54 3.57
CA ARG A 57 -17.13 3.76 3.98
C ARG A 57 -17.54 5.23 3.81
N GLU A 58 -16.68 6.17 4.23
CA GLU A 58 -16.90 7.61 4.03
C GLU A 58 -16.99 7.98 2.54
N ALA A 59 -16.20 7.31 1.70
CA ALA A 59 -16.26 7.48 0.24
C ALA A 59 -17.54 6.87 -0.39
N GLY A 60 -18.29 6.07 0.35
CA GLY A 60 -19.51 5.40 -0.14
C GLY A 60 -19.26 4.20 -1.05
N VAL A 61 -18.07 3.58 -0.96
CA VAL A 61 -17.63 2.46 -1.84
C VAL A 61 -17.37 1.16 -1.08
N ALA A 62 -17.83 1.04 0.16
CA ALA A 62 -17.53 -0.09 1.02
C ALA A 62 -18.54 -1.23 0.98
N GLN A 63 -19.63 -1.13 0.23
CA GLN A 63 -20.72 -2.11 0.27
C GLN A 63 -20.25 -3.54 -0.03
N ARG A 64 -19.44 -3.74 -1.08
CA ARG A 64 -18.90 -5.06 -1.40
C ARG A 64 -17.82 -5.48 -0.39
N MET A 65 -16.97 -4.55 0.06
CA MET A 65 -15.99 -4.82 1.09
C MET A 65 -16.64 -5.33 2.39
N ASP A 66 -17.72 -4.70 2.83
CA ASP A 66 -18.45 -5.09 4.05
C ASP A 66 -19.18 -6.45 3.88
N ALA A 67 -19.56 -6.83 2.65
CA ALA A 67 -20.25 -8.09 2.35
C ALA A 67 -19.27 -9.26 2.06
N GLU A 68 -18.15 -9.02 1.39
CA GLU A 68 -17.27 -10.05 0.84
C GLU A 68 -15.89 -10.08 1.53
N GLY A 69 -15.49 -8.99 2.18
CA GLY A 69 -14.20 -8.88 2.86
C GLY A 69 -14.11 -9.79 4.08
N GLN A 70 -12.91 -10.20 4.42
CA GLN A 70 -12.66 -11.08 5.56
C GLN A 70 -12.07 -10.28 6.71
N VAL A 71 -12.79 -10.21 7.82
CA VAL A 71 -12.30 -9.57 9.04
C VAL A 71 -11.34 -10.52 9.75
N HIS A 72 -10.12 -10.05 10.00
CA HIS A 72 -9.12 -10.78 10.76
C HIS A 72 -8.93 -10.14 12.13
N HIS A 73 -9.18 -10.91 13.16
CA HIS A 73 -9.03 -10.51 14.57
C HIS A 73 -7.65 -10.84 15.11
N GLY A 74 -6.82 -11.53 14.33
CA GLY A 74 -5.48 -11.93 14.69
C GLY A 74 -4.55 -12.10 13.50
N VAL A 75 -3.28 -12.36 13.82
CA VAL A 75 -2.24 -12.86 12.91
C VAL A 75 -1.39 -13.85 13.68
N GLU A 76 -0.69 -14.73 12.99
CA GLU A 76 0.16 -15.72 13.62
C GLU A 76 1.62 -15.54 13.23
N PHE A 77 2.51 -15.73 14.19
CA PHE A 77 3.95 -15.77 13.97
C PHE A 77 4.50 -17.15 14.26
N LEU A 78 5.33 -17.65 13.34
CA LEU A 78 6.06 -18.89 13.49
C LEU A 78 7.56 -18.60 13.54
N PHE A 79 8.24 -19.03 14.58
CA PHE A 79 9.69 -18.91 14.73
C PHE A 79 10.23 -19.92 15.76
N ASP A 80 11.44 -20.42 15.56
CA ASP A 80 12.12 -21.34 16.49
C ASP A 80 11.24 -22.51 16.95
N GLY A 81 10.37 -23.04 16.06
CA GLY A 81 9.41 -24.12 16.39
C GLY A 81 8.20 -23.68 17.22
N GLN A 82 8.07 -22.40 17.52
CA GLN A 82 6.93 -21.84 18.26
C GLN A 82 5.89 -21.27 17.31
N ARG A 83 4.62 -21.35 17.74
CA ARG A 83 3.46 -20.72 17.10
C ARG A 83 2.87 -19.69 18.05
N VAL A 84 2.90 -18.41 17.69
CA VAL A 84 2.48 -17.30 18.54
C VAL A 84 1.32 -16.58 17.86
N PRO A 85 0.09 -16.76 18.32
CA PRO A 85 -1.05 -15.96 17.89
C PRO A 85 -0.96 -14.55 18.49
N VAL A 86 -1.21 -13.54 17.68
CA VAL A 86 -1.36 -12.15 18.11
C VAL A 86 -2.83 -11.78 17.95
N ALA A 87 -3.56 -11.73 19.06
CA ALA A 87 -4.97 -11.39 19.12
C ALA A 87 -5.15 -9.87 18.95
N LEU A 88 -5.18 -9.41 17.71
CA LEU A 88 -5.23 -7.97 17.37
C LEU A 88 -6.36 -7.26 18.10
N SER A 89 -7.58 -7.80 18.04
CA SER A 89 -8.75 -7.16 18.64
C SER A 89 -8.68 -7.08 20.16
N GLU A 90 -8.12 -8.09 20.83
CA GLU A 90 -7.97 -8.09 22.29
C GLU A 90 -6.90 -7.09 22.77
N LEU A 91 -5.89 -6.85 21.93
CA LEU A 91 -4.75 -5.98 22.25
C LEU A 91 -4.98 -4.52 21.83
N THR A 92 -6.06 -4.22 21.10
CA THR A 92 -6.29 -2.90 20.48
C THR A 92 -7.74 -2.39 20.62
N ASP A 93 -8.39 -2.65 21.73
CA ASP A 93 -9.76 -2.18 22.00
C ASP A 93 -10.77 -2.54 20.90
N GLY A 94 -10.72 -3.79 20.43
CA GLY A 94 -11.67 -4.34 19.43
C GLY A 94 -11.32 -4.06 17.99
N LYS A 95 -10.20 -3.41 17.66
CA LYS A 95 -9.80 -3.15 16.27
C LYS A 95 -9.35 -4.44 15.56
N SER A 96 -9.59 -4.48 14.27
CA SER A 96 -9.24 -5.60 13.40
C SER A 96 -8.68 -5.08 12.07
N VAL A 97 -8.20 -5.97 11.23
CA VAL A 97 -7.89 -5.66 9.84
C VAL A 97 -8.88 -6.33 8.90
N MET A 98 -9.08 -5.74 7.74
CA MET A 98 -9.93 -6.29 6.70
C MET A 98 -9.07 -6.83 5.57
N VAL A 99 -9.21 -8.10 5.23
CA VAL A 99 -8.63 -8.66 4.01
C VAL A 99 -9.62 -8.44 2.87
N TYR A 100 -9.31 -7.47 2.02
CA TYR A 100 -10.04 -7.14 0.81
C TYR A 100 -9.05 -6.68 -0.25
N GLY A 101 -8.90 -7.44 -1.32
CA GLY A 101 -7.84 -7.24 -2.31
C GLY A 101 -7.84 -5.83 -2.91
N GLN A 102 -6.65 -5.25 -3.11
CA GLN A 102 -6.53 -3.93 -3.75
C GLN A 102 -7.25 -3.87 -5.11
N THR A 103 -7.28 -4.98 -5.86
CA THR A 103 -8.02 -5.09 -7.13
C THR A 103 -9.50 -4.84 -6.91
N GLU A 104 -10.09 -5.37 -5.83
CA GLU A 104 -11.51 -5.18 -5.52
C GLU A 104 -11.79 -3.74 -5.08
N VAL A 105 -10.93 -3.15 -4.24
CA VAL A 105 -11.00 -1.72 -3.89
C VAL A 105 -10.95 -0.85 -5.15
N THR A 106 -10.03 -1.16 -6.07
CA THR A 106 -9.90 -0.42 -7.34
C THR A 106 -11.15 -0.57 -8.20
N ARG A 107 -11.72 -1.78 -8.28
CA ARG A 107 -12.95 -2.05 -9.03
C ARG A 107 -14.14 -1.24 -8.51
N ASP A 108 -14.33 -1.22 -7.20
CA ASP A 108 -15.42 -0.49 -6.55
C ASP A 108 -15.28 1.03 -6.76
N LEU A 109 -14.08 1.56 -6.65
CA LEU A 109 -13.78 2.96 -6.92
C LEU A 109 -13.98 3.34 -8.40
N MET A 110 -13.56 2.47 -9.34
CA MET A 110 -13.79 2.67 -10.77
C MET A 110 -15.29 2.66 -11.10
N ALA A 111 -16.05 1.74 -10.49
CA ALA A 111 -17.52 1.68 -10.67
C ALA A 111 -18.21 2.94 -10.13
N ALA A 112 -17.83 3.41 -8.94
CA ALA A 112 -18.34 4.64 -8.36
C ALA A 112 -18.01 5.86 -9.22
N ARG A 113 -16.79 5.94 -9.74
CA ARG A 113 -16.36 7.02 -10.63
C ARG A 113 -17.13 7.03 -11.94
N ALA A 114 -17.38 5.85 -12.54
CA ALA A 114 -18.20 5.73 -13.74
C ALA A 114 -19.64 6.13 -13.49
N ALA A 115 -20.23 5.72 -12.36
CA ALA A 115 -21.59 6.07 -11.96
C ALA A 115 -21.76 7.58 -11.72
N SER A 116 -20.72 8.26 -11.21
CA SER A 116 -20.73 9.70 -10.98
C SER A 116 -20.64 10.54 -12.26
N GLY A 117 -20.26 9.96 -13.39
CA GLY A 117 -19.98 10.67 -14.64
C GLY A 117 -18.76 11.60 -14.59
N ALA A 118 -17.99 11.59 -13.50
CA ALA A 118 -16.81 12.42 -13.37
C ALA A 118 -15.67 11.90 -14.26
N PRO A 119 -14.94 12.77 -15.00
CA PRO A 119 -14.07 12.34 -16.08
C PRO A 119 -12.80 11.62 -15.60
N ILE A 120 -12.46 10.52 -16.29
CA ILE A 120 -11.13 9.93 -16.35
C ILE A 120 -10.70 9.89 -17.80
N VAL A 121 -9.52 10.42 -18.11
CA VAL A 121 -8.91 10.34 -19.42
C VAL A 121 -7.85 9.24 -19.37
N TYR A 122 -8.14 8.10 -19.99
CA TYR A 122 -7.23 6.96 -20.08
C TYR A 122 -6.34 7.04 -21.32
N GLY A 123 -5.21 6.35 -21.30
CA GLY A 123 -4.29 6.27 -22.42
C GLY A 123 -3.52 7.56 -22.71
N VAL A 124 -3.43 8.46 -21.72
CA VAL A 124 -2.65 9.68 -21.89
C VAL A 124 -1.16 9.41 -21.86
N SER A 125 -0.40 10.17 -22.63
CA SER A 125 1.06 10.16 -22.66
C SER A 125 1.63 11.59 -22.60
N GLU A 126 2.95 11.70 -22.49
CA GLU A 126 3.67 12.99 -22.46
C GLU A 126 3.09 14.01 -21.46
N VAL A 127 2.69 13.49 -20.30
CA VAL A 127 2.14 14.34 -19.23
C VAL A 127 3.26 15.22 -18.68
N ALA A 128 3.03 16.55 -18.70
CA ALA A 128 3.96 17.53 -18.14
C ALA A 128 3.21 18.55 -17.28
N ILE A 129 3.77 18.86 -16.10
CA ILE A 129 3.24 19.81 -15.14
C ILE A 129 3.95 21.14 -15.33
N HIS A 130 3.18 22.22 -15.40
CA HIS A 130 3.67 23.58 -15.55
C HIS A 130 3.15 24.47 -14.43
N ASP A 131 3.98 25.43 -14.02
CA ASP A 131 3.62 26.51 -13.11
C ASP A 131 3.04 26.04 -11.76
N ALA A 132 3.57 24.94 -11.20
CA ALA A 132 3.08 24.32 -9.96
C ALA A 132 3.01 25.27 -8.74
N LYS A 133 3.75 26.40 -8.76
CA LYS A 133 3.71 27.43 -7.71
C LYS A 133 2.71 28.55 -7.98
N SER A 134 2.16 28.63 -9.18
CA SER A 134 1.18 29.67 -9.52
C SER A 134 -0.20 29.35 -8.94
N ASP A 135 -1.09 30.33 -8.96
CA ASP A 135 -2.48 30.13 -8.55
C ASP A 135 -3.29 29.27 -9.53
N ARG A 136 -2.76 29.05 -10.74
CA ARG A 136 -3.37 28.23 -11.79
C ARG A 136 -2.35 27.37 -12.51
N PRO A 137 -1.89 26.29 -11.86
CA PRO A 137 -1.03 25.33 -12.53
C PRO A 137 -1.75 24.68 -13.71
N THR A 138 -0.95 24.21 -14.67
CA THR A 138 -1.48 23.55 -15.86
C THR A 138 -0.77 22.25 -16.12
N ILE A 139 -1.49 21.31 -16.75
CA ILE A 139 -0.95 20.03 -17.20
C ILE A 139 -1.15 19.97 -18.72
N THR A 140 -0.09 19.68 -19.45
CA THR A 140 -0.17 19.29 -20.86
C THR A 140 -0.03 17.77 -20.97
N TYR A 141 -0.74 17.16 -21.89
CA TYR A 141 -0.69 15.73 -22.16
C TYR A 141 -1.11 15.44 -23.59
N LEU A 142 -0.68 14.28 -24.12
CA LEU A 142 -1.11 13.77 -25.41
C LEU A 142 -2.27 12.79 -25.20
N SER A 143 -3.37 12.99 -25.93
CA SER A 143 -4.54 12.10 -25.96
C SER A 143 -5.01 11.95 -27.38
N GLU A 144 -5.14 10.70 -27.87
CA GLU A 144 -5.57 10.39 -29.25
C GLU A 144 -4.77 11.12 -30.35
N GLY A 145 -3.48 11.38 -30.10
CA GLY A 145 -2.58 12.08 -31.01
C GLY A 145 -2.64 13.60 -30.95
N GLU A 146 -3.51 14.18 -30.11
CA GLU A 146 -3.64 15.61 -29.94
C GLU A 146 -3.04 16.08 -28.60
N THR A 147 -2.35 17.23 -28.61
CA THR A 147 -1.86 17.87 -27.38
C THR A 147 -3.01 18.59 -26.69
N CYS A 148 -3.34 18.11 -25.49
CA CYS A 148 -4.36 18.66 -24.64
C CYS A 148 -3.76 19.51 -23.51
N ARG A 149 -4.54 20.47 -23.00
CA ARG A 149 -4.19 21.29 -21.83
C ARG A 149 -5.31 21.27 -20.79
N LEU A 150 -4.93 21.00 -19.54
CA LEU A 150 -5.80 21.02 -18.37
C LEU A 150 -5.33 22.10 -17.41
N GLU A 151 -6.15 23.11 -17.16
CA GLU A 151 -5.95 24.16 -16.16
C GLU A 151 -6.65 23.76 -14.86
N CYS A 152 -6.01 23.94 -13.71
CA CYS A 152 -6.57 23.53 -12.42
C CYS A 152 -6.11 24.48 -11.28
N ASP A 153 -6.73 24.35 -10.10
CA ASP A 153 -6.28 25.05 -8.91
C ASP A 153 -5.21 24.24 -8.17
N PHE A 154 -5.32 22.90 -8.19
CA PHE A 154 -4.39 21.98 -7.52
C PHE A 154 -4.12 20.75 -8.36
N ILE A 155 -2.94 20.14 -8.15
CA ILE A 155 -2.52 18.88 -8.77
C ILE A 155 -2.22 17.86 -7.68
N ALA A 156 -2.83 16.67 -7.78
CA ALA A 156 -2.52 15.52 -6.95
C ALA A 156 -1.77 14.47 -7.78
N GLY A 157 -0.50 14.25 -7.49
CA GLY A 157 0.34 13.23 -8.11
C GLY A 157 0.13 11.88 -7.42
N CYS A 158 -0.76 11.06 -7.99
CA CYS A 158 -1.09 9.70 -7.58
C CYS A 158 -0.52 8.66 -8.56
N ASP A 159 0.54 9.01 -9.28
CA ASP A 159 1.08 8.33 -10.47
C ASP A 159 2.17 7.30 -10.17
N GLY A 160 2.35 6.99 -8.89
CA GLY A 160 3.24 5.95 -8.43
C GLY A 160 4.73 6.31 -8.53
N PHE A 161 5.58 5.33 -8.21
CA PHE A 161 7.03 5.57 -8.10
C PHE A 161 7.69 6.09 -9.38
N HIS A 162 7.22 5.65 -10.54
CA HIS A 162 7.76 6.04 -11.84
C HIS A 162 6.95 7.15 -12.52
N GLY A 163 6.08 7.81 -11.78
CA GLY A 163 5.25 8.89 -12.28
C GLY A 163 6.03 10.20 -12.53
N VAL A 164 5.41 11.11 -13.27
CA VAL A 164 6.00 12.40 -13.63
C VAL A 164 5.92 13.43 -12.51
N SER A 165 4.96 13.27 -11.58
CA SER A 165 4.66 14.29 -10.57
C SER A 165 5.87 14.62 -9.70
N ARG A 166 6.53 13.60 -9.13
CA ARG A 166 7.75 13.81 -8.34
C ARG A 166 8.88 14.38 -9.18
N GLN A 167 9.03 13.93 -10.42
CA GLN A 167 10.08 14.38 -11.34
C GLN A 167 9.90 15.82 -11.80
N SER A 168 8.67 16.35 -11.72
CA SER A 168 8.36 17.76 -12.07
C SER A 168 8.78 18.75 -10.99
N ILE A 169 9.16 18.27 -9.80
CA ILE A 169 9.68 19.10 -8.72
C ILE A 169 11.16 19.39 -9.01
N PRO A 170 11.60 20.68 -8.99
CA PRO A 170 12.98 21.03 -9.32
C PRO A 170 14.01 20.31 -8.44
N ALA A 171 15.16 20.00 -9.05
CA ALA A 171 16.29 19.40 -8.34
C ALA A 171 16.69 20.27 -7.12
N GLY A 172 17.03 19.60 -6.01
CA GLY A 172 17.44 20.27 -4.77
C GLY A 172 16.27 20.70 -3.84
N ILE A 173 15.01 20.58 -4.29
CA ILE A 173 13.86 20.80 -3.40
C ILE A 173 13.53 19.54 -2.60
N LEU A 174 13.57 18.37 -3.24
CA LEU A 174 13.29 17.09 -2.58
C LEU A 174 14.54 16.52 -1.94
N GLN A 175 14.42 16.13 -0.68
CA GLN A 175 15.34 15.21 -0.03
C GLN A 175 14.80 13.79 -0.16
N THR A 176 15.64 12.85 -0.58
CA THR A 176 15.27 11.44 -0.77
C THR A 176 15.93 10.59 0.28
N TYR A 177 15.15 9.71 0.90
CA TYR A 177 15.61 8.68 1.82
C TYR A 177 15.29 7.33 1.21
N GLU A 178 16.29 6.51 0.98
CA GLU A 178 16.12 5.20 0.34
C GLU A 178 16.98 4.13 0.99
N SER A 179 16.40 2.93 1.14
CA SER A 179 17.08 1.72 1.56
C SER A 179 16.53 0.54 0.78
N VAL A 180 17.44 -0.24 0.17
CA VAL A 180 17.07 -1.46 -0.58
C VAL A 180 17.54 -2.67 0.23
N TRP A 181 16.64 -3.62 0.42
CA TRP A 181 16.93 -4.86 1.14
C TRP A 181 17.69 -5.85 0.26
N PRO A 182 18.59 -6.67 0.81
CA PRO A 182 19.43 -7.59 0.01
C PRO A 182 18.69 -8.87 -0.44
N PHE A 183 17.38 -8.85 -0.45
CA PHE A 183 16.52 -9.96 -0.85
C PHE A 183 15.20 -9.47 -1.47
N GLY A 184 14.51 -10.38 -2.13
CA GLY A 184 13.19 -10.15 -2.69
C GLY A 184 12.15 -11.12 -2.13
N TRP A 185 10.89 -10.86 -2.43
CA TRP A 185 9.78 -11.76 -2.20
C TRP A 185 9.33 -12.41 -3.50
N LEU A 186 9.49 -13.72 -3.59
CA LEU A 186 8.86 -14.54 -4.62
C LEU A 186 7.41 -14.78 -4.19
N GLY A 187 6.47 -14.15 -4.86
CA GLY A 187 5.04 -14.29 -4.61
C GLY A 187 4.38 -15.24 -5.60
N LEU A 188 3.51 -16.12 -5.11
CA LEU A 188 2.65 -16.99 -5.92
C LEU A 188 1.19 -16.80 -5.51
N LEU A 189 0.32 -16.53 -6.48
CA LEU A 189 -1.13 -16.49 -6.34
C LEU A 189 -1.73 -17.75 -6.96
N ALA A 190 -2.61 -18.43 -6.25
CA ALA A 190 -3.28 -19.62 -6.73
C ALA A 190 -4.74 -19.72 -6.24
N ASP A 191 -5.58 -20.37 -7.02
CA ASP A 191 -6.93 -20.75 -6.60
C ASP A 191 -6.85 -22.01 -5.72
N THR A 192 -6.42 -21.78 -4.48
CA THR A 192 -6.33 -22.77 -3.42
C THR A 192 -6.89 -22.18 -2.12
N PRO A 193 -7.53 -22.98 -1.28
CA PRO A 193 -7.97 -22.50 0.03
C PRO A 193 -6.78 -22.07 0.88
N PRO A 194 -6.95 -21.11 1.79
CA PRO A 194 -5.89 -20.70 2.72
C PRO A 194 -5.50 -21.87 3.65
N VAL A 195 -4.20 -21.96 3.95
CA VAL A 195 -3.66 -22.99 4.86
C VAL A 195 -4.07 -22.75 6.31
N ASN A 196 -4.46 -21.52 6.62
CA ASN A 196 -4.87 -21.11 7.96
C ASN A 196 -5.92 -19.99 7.87
N PRO A 197 -6.87 -19.88 8.82
CA PRO A 197 -7.85 -18.79 8.84
C PRO A 197 -7.24 -17.40 8.95
N GLU A 198 -6.16 -17.25 9.75
CA GLU A 198 -5.43 -16.00 9.91
C GLU A 198 -4.14 -16.00 9.09
N LEU A 199 -3.59 -14.82 8.82
CA LEU A 199 -2.28 -14.70 8.16
C LEU A 199 -1.18 -15.31 9.01
N ILE A 200 -0.22 -15.97 8.36
CA ILE A 200 0.95 -16.55 9.01
C ILE A 200 2.22 -15.84 8.50
N TYR A 201 2.97 -15.29 9.44
CA TYR A 201 4.33 -14.79 9.25
C TYR A 201 5.32 -15.77 9.83
N ALA A 202 6.14 -16.40 9.01
CA ALA A 202 7.10 -17.41 9.48
C ALA A 202 8.54 -16.95 9.25
N HIS A 203 9.34 -16.96 10.32
CA HIS A 203 10.80 -16.91 10.22
C HIS A 203 11.33 -18.35 10.16
N HIS A 204 12.13 -18.64 9.18
CA HIS A 204 12.81 -19.93 9.02
C HIS A 204 14.26 -19.68 8.58
N GLN A 205 15.20 -20.57 8.97
CA GLN A 205 16.62 -20.46 8.60
C GLN A 205 16.89 -20.47 7.07
N ARG A 206 15.92 -20.86 6.26
CA ARG A 206 15.95 -20.77 4.79
C ARG A 206 15.31 -19.48 4.27
N GLY A 207 14.93 -18.57 5.15
CA GLY A 207 14.31 -17.31 4.84
C GLY A 207 12.82 -17.25 5.19
N PHE A 208 12.29 -16.05 5.18
CA PHE A 208 10.92 -15.69 5.54
C PHE A 208 9.86 -16.33 4.65
N VAL A 209 8.69 -16.57 5.25
CA VAL A 209 7.44 -17.01 4.58
C VAL A 209 6.28 -16.12 5.02
N LEU A 210 5.39 -15.79 4.09
CA LEU A 210 4.07 -15.26 4.40
C LEU A 210 3.00 -16.13 3.74
N CYS A 211 2.07 -16.65 4.55
CA CYS A 211 0.84 -17.26 4.07
C CYS A 211 -0.30 -16.26 4.24
N SER A 212 -0.92 -15.86 3.13
CA SER A 212 -2.03 -14.89 3.13
C SER A 212 -3.13 -15.34 2.19
N GLN A 213 -4.32 -14.87 2.44
CA GLN A 213 -5.49 -15.16 1.61
C GLN A 213 -5.95 -13.94 0.83
N ARG A 214 -6.76 -14.19 -0.20
CA ARG A 214 -7.49 -13.17 -0.96
C ARG A 214 -8.99 -13.44 -0.91
N SER A 215 -9.37 -14.70 -0.72
CA SER A 215 -10.73 -15.17 -0.48
C SER A 215 -10.66 -16.57 0.18
N LEU A 216 -11.81 -17.18 0.46
CA LEU A 216 -11.88 -18.56 0.97
C LEU A 216 -11.34 -19.61 -0.02
N THR A 217 -11.19 -19.26 -1.30
CA THR A 217 -10.76 -20.15 -2.37
C THR A 217 -9.50 -19.68 -3.09
N ARG A 218 -8.92 -18.54 -2.67
CA ARG A 218 -7.74 -17.96 -3.32
C ARG A 218 -6.73 -17.51 -2.29
N SER A 219 -5.48 -17.97 -2.45
CA SER A 219 -4.38 -17.69 -1.54
C SER A 219 -3.19 -17.05 -2.25
N ARG A 220 -2.45 -16.23 -1.52
CA ARG A 220 -1.18 -15.66 -1.94
C ARG A 220 -0.10 -16.04 -0.94
N TYR A 221 0.95 -16.68 -1.43
CA TYR A 221 2.11 -17.07 -0.63
C TYR A 221 3.34 -16.31 -1.06
N TYR A 222 4.25 -16.05 -0.12
CA TYR A 222 5.50 -15.38 -0.41
C TYR A 222 6.66 -16.12 0.25
N LEU A 223 7.77 -16.22 -0.48
CA LEU A 223 9.05 -16.74 -0.02
C LEU A 223 10.12 -15.67 -0.14
N GLN A 224 10.93 -15.50 0.89
CA GLN A 224 12.17 -14.74 0.75
C GLN A 224 13.12 -15.48 -0.20
N VAL A 225 13.67 -14.76 -1.18
CA VAL A 225 14.63 -15.27 -2.15
C VAL A 225 15.74 -14.24 -2.39
N PRO A 226 16.94 -14.66 -2.83
CA PRO A 226 17.99 -13.74 -3.26
C PRO A 226 17.52 -12.82 -4.40
N LEU A 227 18.04 -11.60 -4.49
CA LEU A 227 17.75 -10.69 -5.60
C LEU A 227 18.25 -11.20 -6.96
N SER A 228 19.22 -12.12 -6.96
CA SER A 228 19.74 -12.77 -8.17
C SER A 228 18.79 -13.79 -8.78
N ASP A 229 17.78 -14.24 -8.02
CA ASP A 229 16.83 -15.24 -8.49
C ASP A 229 15.93 -14.64 -9.57
N LYS A 230 15.58 -15.48 -10.54
CA LYS A 230 14.65 -15.15 -11.63
C LYS A 230 13.40 -16.01 -11.50
N VAL A 231 12.24 -15.42 -11.76
CA VAL A 231 10.94 -16.10 -11.62
C VAL A 231 10.84 -17.33 -12.52
N GLU A 232 11.47 -17.32 -13.69
CA GLU A 232 11.49 -18.42 -14.64
C GLU A 232 12.19 -19.68 -14.12
N ALA A 233 13.09 -19.52 -13.16
CA ALA A 233 13.78 -20.63 -12.48
C ALA A 233 12.94 -21.31 -11.40
N TRP A 234 11.77 -20.77 -11.10
CA TRP A 234 10.84 -21.28 -10.09
C TRP A 234 9.60 -21.88 -10.73
N SER A 235 9.60 -23.23 -10.93
CA SER A 235 8.36 -23.93 -11.27
C SER A 235 7.38 -23.89 -10.10
N ASP A 236 6.10 -24.19 -10.35
CA ASP A 236 5.10 -24.26 -9.28
C ASP A 236 5.46 -25.36 -8.27
N GLU A 237 5.91 -26.53 -8.75
CA GLU A 237 6.34 -27.63 -7.88
C GLU A 237 7.50 -27.22 -6.95
N ARG A 238 8.51 -26.53 -7.50
CA ARG A 238 9.65 -26.02 -6.71
C ARG A 238 9.17 -25.03 -5.65
N PHE A 239 8.26 -24.11 -6.02
CA PHE A 239 7.70 -23.15 -5.08
C PHE A 239 6.98 -23.87 -3.92
N TRP A 240 6.07 -24.80 -4.24
CA TRP A 240 5.30 -25.52 -3.23
C TRP A 240 6.17 -26.40 -2.34
N GLN A 241 7.18 -27.05 -2.90
CA GLN A 241 8.16 -27.84 -2.10
C GLN A 241 8.92 -26.94 -1.13
N GLU A 242 9.42 -25.79 -1.61
CA GLU A 242 10.15 -24.83 -0.77
C GLU A 242 9.24 -24.21 0.30
N LEU A 243 8.01 -23.86 -0.02
CA LEU A 243 7.04 -23.38 0.95
C LEU A 243 6.78 -24.40 2.06
N LYS A 244 6.52 -25.68 1.68
CA LYS A 244 6.32 -26.76 2.64
C LYS A 244 7.53 -26.97 3.54
N SER A 245 8.76 -26.88 3.01
CA SER A 245 9.99 -27.07 3.77
C SER A 245 10.25 -26.01 4.83
N ARG A 246 9.60 -24.83 4.70
CA ARG A 246 9.72 -23.70 5.64
C ARG A 246 8.56 -23.62 6.64
N LEU A 247 7.57 -24.51 6.54
CA LEU A 247 6.43 -24.56 7.44
C LEU A 247 6.53 -25.79 8.37
N PRO A 248 5.96 -25.72 9.58
CA PRO A 248 5.78 -26.89 10.42
C PRO A 248 4.99 -27.99 9.70
N GLU A 249 5.28 -29.27 9.97
CA GLU A 249 4.68 -30.42 9.30
C GLU A 249 3.14 -30.40 9.34
N GLU A 250 2.56 -29.98 10.46
CA GLU A 250 1.10 -29.81 10.59
C GLU A 250 0.51 -28.88 9.53
N LEU A 251 1.15 -27.76 9.25
CA LEU A 251 0.68 -26.81 8.23
C LEU A 251 1.06 -27.28 6.82
N ALA A 252 2.26 -27.81 6.65
CA ALA A 252 2.75 -28.31 5.37
C ALA A 252 1.87 -29.44 4.81
N SER A 253 1.37 -30.33 5.68
CA SER A 253 0.48 -31.44 5.30
C SER A 253 -0.93 -30.98 4.91
N ARG A 254 -1.40 -29.85 5.46
CA ARG A 254 -2.71 -29.24 5.15
C ARG A 254 -2.68 -28.32 3.94
N LEU A 255 -1.47 -27.95 3.46
CA LEU A 255 -1.31 -27.01 2.36
C LEU A 255 -1.82 -27.63 1.04
N VAL A 256 -2.90 -27.05 0.51
CA VAL A 256 -3.40 -27.38 -0.83
C VAL A 256 -2.59 -26.64 -1.87
N THR A 257 -2.05 -27.37 -2.84
CA THR A 257 -1.25 -26.82 -3.94
C THR A 257 -2.06 -26.71 -5.23
N GLY A 258 -1.71 -25.78 -6.12
CA GLY A 258 -2.39 -25.60 -7.39
C GLY A 258 -1.50 -24.87 -8.41
N HIS A 259 -2.00 -24.66 -9.61
CA HIS A 259 -1.32 -23.86 -10.63
C HIS A 259 -1.26 -22.39 -10.20
N SER A 260 -0.13 -21.73 -10.48
CA SER A 260 -0.01 -20.30 -10.26
C SER A 260 -0.83 -19.51 -11.28
N LEU A 261 -1.68 -18.61 -10.77
CA LEU A 261 -2.35 -17.59 -11.57
C LEU A 261 -1.40 -16.43 -11.89
N GLU A 262 -0.51 -16.13 -10.95
CA GLU A 262 0.54 -15.12 -11.07
C GLU A 262 1.71 -15.52 -10.18
N LYS A 263 2.90 -15.33 -10.70
CA LYS A 263 4.15 -15.52 -9.98
C LYS A 263 5.13 -14.40 -10.34
N SER A 264 5.70 -13.76 -9.32
CA SER A 264 6.62 -12.63 -9.51
C SER A 264 7.60 -12.51 -8.36
N ILE A 265 8.78 -11.92 -8.63
CA ILE A 265 9.74 -11.54 -7.61
C ILE A 265 9.73 -10.02 -7.49
N ALA A 266 9.50 -9.53 -6.28
CA ALA A 266 9.52 -8.12 -5.96
C ALA A 266 10.69 -7.82 -5.00
N PRO A 267 11.63 -6.93 -5.35
CA PRO A 267 12.62 -6.42 -4.40
C PRO A 267 11.92 -5.61 -3.31
N LEU A 268 12.44 -5.71 -2.09
CA LEU A 268 11.95 -4.90 -0.98
C LEU A 268 12.73 -3.59 -0.91
N ARG A 269 11.99 -2.50 -0.70
CA ARG A 269 12.54 -1.14 -0.67
C ARG A 269 11.78 -0.29 0.33
N SER A 270 12.51 0.54 1.04
CA SER A 270 12.02 1.72 1.74
C SER A 270 12.40 2.96 0.94
N PHE A 271 11.46 3.85 0.70
CA PHE A 271 11.70 5.09 -0.05
C PHE A 271 10.75 6.17 0.46
N VAL A 272 11.29 7.34 0.79
CA VAL A 272 10.50 8.53 1.18
C VAL A 272 11.12 9.76 0.55
N VAL A 273 10.31 10.70 0.08
CA VAL A 273 10.74 12.04 -0.33
C VAL A 273 10.12 13.11 0.56
N GLU A 274 10.88 14.12 0.87
CA GLU A 274 10.48 15.30 1.64
C GLU A 274 10.88 16.58 0.91
N PRO A 275 9.96 17.58 0.85
CA PRO A 275 8.56 17.57 1.27
C PRO A 275 7.66 16.81 0.28
N MET A 276 6.46 16.39 0.71
CA MET A 276 5.45 15.77 -0.15
C MET A 276 4.60 16.80 -0.91
N GLN A 277 5.03 18.05 -0.94
CA GLN A 277 4.32 19.17 -1.58
C GLN A 277 5.29 20.15 -2.23
N TYR A 278 4.90 20.69 -3.40
CA TYR A 278 5.60 21.77 -4.07
C TYR A 278 4.60 22.77 -4.67
N GLY A 279 4.39 23.88 -3.98
CA GLY A 279 3.35 24.83 -4.36
C GLY A 279 1.96 24.18 -4.31
N ARG A 280 1.31 24.09 -5.47
CA ARG A 280 -0.01 23.47 -5.62
C ARG A 280 0.02 22.02 -6.11
N LEU A 281 1.20 21.41 -6.18
CA LEU A 281 1.42 20.00 -6.46
C LEU A 281 1.61 19.23 -5.15
N PHE A 282 0.78 18.19 -4.93
CA PHE A 282 0.83 17.27 -3.80
C PHE A 282 1.18 15.88 -4.28
N LEU A 283 2.14 15.22 -3.62
CA LEU A 283 2.51 13.83 -3.90
C LEU A 283 1.73 12.90 -2.96
N VAL A 284 1.19 11.81 -3.49
CA VAL A 284 0.31 10.88 -2.77
C VAL A 284 0.73 9.44 -3.04
N GLY A 285 0.85 8.63 -2.01
CA GLY A 285 1.18 7.20 -2.10
C GLY A 285 2.55 6.94 -2.70
N ASP A 286 2.67 5.96 -3.59
CA ASP A 286 3.95 5.54 -4.19
C ASP A 286 4.67 6.66 -4.96
N ALA A 287 4.03 7.78 -5.25
CA ALA A 287 4.71 8.96 -5.80
C ALA A 287 5.65 9.62 -4.77
N ALA A 288 5.35 9.49 -3.48
CA ALA A 288 6.12 10.05 -2.39
C ALA A 288 6.86 9.02 -1.54
N HIS A 289 6.30 7.83 -1.33
CA HIS A 289 6.86 6.84 -0.43
C HIS A 289 6.56 5.40 -0.86
N ILE A 290 7.49 4.50 -0.56
CA ILE A 290 7.35 3.04 -0.70
C ILE A 290 7.82 2.41 0.60
N VAL A 291 7.05 1.49 1.14
CA VAL A 291 7.39 0.72 2.33
C VAL A 291 7.58 -0.76 2.01
N PRO A 292 8.43 -1.49 2.74
CA PRO A 292 8.48 -2.94 2.62
C PRO A 292 7.11 -3.55 2.88
N PRO A 293 6.68 -4.55 2.11
CA PRO A 293 5.33 -5.12 2.22
C PRO A 293 5.08 -5.88 3.52
N THR A 294 6.11 -6.17 4.31
CA THR A 294 6.04 -6.94 5.56
C THR A 294 5.06 -6.36 6.58
N GLY A 295 4.97 -5.05 6.65
CA GLY A 295 4.04 -4.35 7.55
C GLY A 295 2.63 -4.17 7.00
N ALA A 296 2.36 -4.54 5.73
CA ALA A 296 1.10 -4.30 5.03
C ALA A 296 0.67 -2.81 5.01
N LYS A 297 1.63 -1.87 4.88
CA LYS A 297 1.38 -0.43 5.04
C LYS A 297 1.14 0.35 3.74
N GLY A 298 1.61 -0.13 2.57
CA GLY A 298 1.65 0.68 1.35
C GLY A 298 0.30 1.30 0.96
N LEU A 299 -0.75 0.49 0.80
CA LEU A 299 -2.09 0.99 0.46
C LEU A 299 -2.68 1.85 1.59
N ASN A 300 -2.43 1.48 2.85
CA ASN A 300 -2.94 2.17 4.02
C ASN A 300 -2.31 3.57 4.19
N LEU A 301 -1.02 3.71 3.91
CA LEU A 301 -0.34 5.02 3.88
C LEU A 301 -0.86 5.88 2.73
N ALA A 302 -1.03 5.31 1.53
CA ALA A 302 -1.63 6.04 0.43
C ALA A 302 -3.06 6.51 0.74
N ALA A 303 -3.86 5.70 1.44
CA ALA A 303 -5.18 6.09 1.93
C ALA A 303 -5.11 7.20 3.00
N SER A 304 -4.10 7.17 3.87
CA SER A 304 -3.91 8.26 4.86
C SER A 304 -3.50 9.58 4.21
N ASP A 305 -2.65 9.55 3.18
CA ASP A 305 -2.33 10.76 2.40
C ASP A 305 -3.60 11.36 1.75
N VAL A 306 -4.41 10.48 1.15
CA VAL A 306 -5.72 10.88 0.59
C VAL A 306 -6.60 11.47 1.68
N ASN A 307 -6.66 10.87 2.87
CA ASN A 307 -7.47 11.37 3.98
C ASN A 307 -7.06 12.79 4.41
N TYR A 308 -5.77 13.09 4.49
CA TYR A 308 -5.30 14.43 4.80
C TYR A 308 -5.57 15.41 3.66
N LEU A 309 -5.23 15.05 2.43
CA LEU A 309 -5.34 15.95 1.29
C LEU A 309 -6.80 16.33 0.99
N TRP A 310 -7.73 15.37 0.96
CA TRP A 310 -9.12 15.68 0.66
C TRP A 310 -9.78 16.53 1.74
N ARG A 311 -9.45 16.31 3.04
CA ARG A 311 -9.96 17.14 4.14
C ARG A 311 -9.43 18.57 4.05
N ILE A 312 -8.15 18.74 3.76
CA ILE A 312 -7.54 20.05 3.55
C ILE A 312 -8.19 20.78 2.37
N LEU A 313 -8.36 20.10 1.23
CA LEU A 313 -8.98 20.70 0.04
C LEU A 313 -10.46 21.02 0.28
N ARG A 314 -11.19 20.17 1.03
CA ARG A 314 -12.57 20.45 1.43
C ARG A 314 -12.65 21.72 2.27
N GLU A 315 -11.81 21.89 3.29
CA GLU A 315 -11.76 23.09 4.11
C GLU A 315 -11.38 24.34 3.27
N TYR A 316 -10.46 24.17 2.32
CA TYR A 316 -10.10 25.24 1.40
C TYR A 316 -11.29 25.72 0.55
N TYR A 317 -12.00 24.80 -0.12
CA TYR A 317 -13.08 25.18 -1.03
C TYR A 317 -14.36 25.61 -0.31
N HIS A 318 -14.68 25.02 0.83
CA HIS A 318 -15.93 25.29 1.53
C HIS A 318 -15.82 26.40 2.58
N ARG A 319 -14.60 26.63 3.12
CA ARG A 319 -14.39 27.59 4.22
C ARG A 319 -13.27 28.61 3.99
N GLY A 320 -12.61 28.57 2.84
CA GLY A 320 -11.52 29.48 2.51
C GLY A 320 -10.23 29.26 3.33
N ARG A 321 -10.04 28.10 3.96
CA ARG A 321 -8.90 27.79 4.85
C ARG A 321 -7.64 27.47 4.04
N SER A 322 -7.04 28.50 3.42
CA SER A 322 -5.77 28.35 2.69
C SER A 322 -4.56 28.07 3.59
N ASP A 323 -4.64 28.42 4.86
CA ASP A 323 -3.62 28.15 5.88
C ASP A 323 -3.34 26.66 6.08
N LEU A 324 -4.34 25.80 5.86
CA LEU A 324 -4.20 24.34 6.00
C LEU A 324 -3.41 23.67 4.86
N LEU A 325 -3.30 24.33 3.70
CA LEU A 325 -2.59 23.74 2.54
C LEU A 325 -1.13 23.39 2.88
N ALA A 326 -0.45 24.24 3.64
CA ALA A 326 0.95 24.02 4.02
C ALA A 326 1.14 22.89 5.04
N ALA A 327 0.07 22.45 5.72
CA ALA A 327 0.14 21.41 6.72
C ALA A 327 0.20 19.99 6.11
N TYR A 328 -0.18 19.82 4.84
CA TYR A 328 -0.27 18.49 4.19
C TYR A 328 1.00 17.67 4.33
N SER A 329 2.12 18.25 3.91
CA SER A 329 3.39 17.52 3.88
C SER A 329 3.80 17.02 5.27
N GLN A 330 3.64 17.85 6.31
CA GLN A 330 3.98 17.45 7.68
C GLN A 330 3.06 16.33 8.19
N LEU A 331 1.73 16.48 8.04
CA LEU A 331 0.75 15.48 8.48
C LEU A 331 0.97 14.12 7.79
N ALA A 332 1.21 14.14 6.47
CA ALA A 332 1.46 12.93 5.71
C ALA A 332 2.78 12.28 6.13
N LEU A 333 3.88 13.04 6.23
CA LEU A 333 5.20 12.52 6.61
C LEU A 333 5.23 11.94 8.02
N ASP A 334 4.57 12.57 9.00
CA ASP A 334 4.46 12.03 10.35
C ASP A 334 3.83 10.63 10.38
N ARG A 335 2.86 10.40 9.50
CA ARG A 335 2.23 9.09 9.34
C ARG A 335 3.11 8.13 8.54
N VAL A 336 3.73 8.60 7.47
CA VAL A 336 4.64 7.81 6.61
C VAL A 336 5.79 7.25 7.43
N TRP A 337 6.47 8.07 8.24
CA TRP A 337 7.58 7.60 9.06
C TRP A 337 7.17 6.60 10.15
N LYS A 338 5.97 6.73 10.72
CA LYS A 338 5.41 5.72 11.63
C LYS A 338 5.21 4.37 10.90
N GLY A 339 4.69 4.40 9.67
CA GLY A 339 4.49 3.20 8.84
C GLY A 339 5.80 2.58 8.35
N GLU A 340 6.76 3.41 7.91
CA GLU A 340 8.12 2.97 7.55
C GLU A 340 8.80 2.28 8.71
N ARG A 341 8.82 2.91 9.88
CA ARG A 341 9.41 2.33 11.10
C ARG A 341 8.84 0.94 11.40
N PHE A 342 7.52 0.78 11.30
CA PHE A 342 6.88 -0.52 11.56
C PHE A 342 7.22 -1.56 10.48
N SER A 343 7.15 -1.19 9.21
CA SER A 343 7.50 -2.09 8.10
C SER A 343 8.96 -2.50 8.14
N TRP A 344 9.85 -1.56 8.46
CA TRP A 344 11.28 -1.80 8.64
C TRP A 344 11.55 -2.73 9.84
N PHE A 345 10.90 -2.48 10.98
CA PHE A 345 10.97 -3.33 12.17
C PHE A 345 10.53 -4.77 11.86
N MET A 346 9.36 -4.95 11.22
CA MET A 346 8.83 -6.27 10.85
C MET A 346 9.75 -7.00 9.87
N THR A 347 10.34 -6.27 8.92
CA THR A 347 11.29 -6.83 7.95
C THR A 347 12.54 -7.33 8.67
N ARG A 348 13.12 -6.52 9.55
CA ARG A 348 14.30 -6.93 10.33
C ARG A 348 14.01 -8.08 11.30
N LEU A 349 12.83 -8.12 11.88
CA LEU A 349 12.45 -9.15 12.84
C LEU A 349 12.32 -10.54 12.20
N LEU A 350 11.83 -10.61 10.94
CA LEU A 350 11.34 -11.85 10.36
C LEU A 350 12.18 -12.41 9.21
N HIS A 351 13.04 -11.59 8.57
CA HIS A 351 13.83 -12.05 7.43
C HIS A 351 15.22 -12.51 7.85
N ASP A 352 15.79 -13.38 7.03
CA ASP A 352 17.18 -13.80 7.13
C ASP A 352 18.06 -12.90 6.26
N PHE A 353 19.23 -12.50 6.79
CA PHE A 353 20.12 -11.55 6.12
C PHE A 353 21.41 -12.25 5.68
N PRO A 354 21.74 -12.24 4.37
CA PRO A 354 22.88 -12.98 3.83
C PRO A 354 24.22 -12.65 4.49
N ASP A 355 24.42 -11.38 4.87
CA ASP A 355 25.66 -10.86 5.43
C ASP A 355 25.61 -10.71 6.96
N GLN A 356 24.65 -11.32 7.62
CA GLN A 356 24.45 -11.21 9.06
C GLN A 356 25.53 -11.99 9.81
N ASN A 357 26.26 -11.32 10.69
CA ASN A 357 27.21 -12.02 11.57
C ASN A 357 26.49 -12.76 12.70
N ALA A 358 27.24 -13.63 13.40
CA ALA A 358 26.66 -14.47 14.46
C ALA A 358 26.08 -13.66 15.64
N PHE A 359 26.67 -12.50 15.96
CA PHE A 359 26.16 -11.64 17.02
C PHE A 359 24.81 -11.02 16.62
N ASP A 360 24.71 -10.45 15.41
CA ASP A 360 23.47 -9.86 14.91
C ASP A 360 22.34 -10.88 14.81
N ALA A 361 22.66 -12.12 14.40
CA ALA A 361 21.70 -13.23 14.37
C ALA A 361 21.16 -13.57 15.79
N LYS A 362 22.02 -13.54 16.81
CA LYS A 362 21.62 -13.71 18.21
C LYS A 362 20.76 -12.57 18.72
N MET A 363 21.12 -11.33 18.37
CA MET A 363 20.30 -10.15 18.73
C MET A 363 18.92 -10.21 18.08
N GLN A 364 18.84 -10.53 16.80
CA GLN A 364 17.57 -10.71 16.10
C GLN A 364 16.70 -11.83 16.73
N ALA A 365 17.33 -12.95 17.10
CA ALA A 365 16.61 -14.03 17.80
C ALA A 365 16.11 -13.59 19.21
N ALA A 366 16.91 -12.78 19.92
CA ALA A 366 16.49 -12.18 21.19
C ALA A 366 15.32 -11.22 21.02
N ASP A 367 15.36 -10.36 19.98
CA ASP A 367 14.26 -9.46 19.64
C ASP A 367 12.97 -10.24 19.33
N ARG A 368 13.03 -11.29 18.51
CA ARG A 368 11.87 -12.15 18.25
C ARG A 368 11.26 -12.69 19.52
N ARG A 369 12.09 -13.27 20.41
CA ARG A 369 11.62 -13.83 21.69
C ARG A 369 11.01 -12.76 22.59
N TYR A 370 11.59 -11.57 22.63
CA TYR A 370 11.07 -10.47 23.45
C TYR A 370 9.74 -9.95 22.91
N TYR A 371 9.71 -9.54 21.64
CA TYR A 371 8.51 -8.93 21.05
C TYR A 371 7.34 -9.90 20.91
N LEU A 372 7.61 -11.17 20.58
CA LEU A 372 6.58 -12.18 20.41
C LEU A 372 6.30 -12.98 21.71
N GLY A 373 7.11 -12.81 22.75
CA GLY A 373 6.96 -13.45 24.05
C GLY A 373 6.41 -12.55 25.16
N SER A 374 6.27 -11.23 24.92
CA SER A 374 5.79 -10.30 25.93
C SER A 374 4.50 -9.62 25.51
N ARG A 375 3.60 -9.35 26.48
CA ARG A 375 2.35 -8.62 26.18
C ARG A 375 2.64 -7.24 25.59
N ALA A 376 3.64 -6.52 26.11
CA ALA A 376 4.02 -5.20 25.60
C ALA A 376 4.48 -5.27 24.12
N GLY A 377 5.29 -6.26 23.77
CA GLY A 377 5.72 -6.50 22.38
C GLY A 377 4.56 -6.85 21.46
N LEU A 378 3.69 -7.77 21.87
CA LEU A 378 2.48 -8.13 21.12
C LEU A 378 1.55 -6.94 20.93
N THR A 379 1.34 -6.11 21.98
CA THR A 379 0.53 -4.89 21.87
C THR A 379 1.15 -3.90 20.88
N THR A 380 2.48 -3.70 20.93
CA THR A 380 3.18 -2.83 19.98
C THR A 380 2.97 -3.31 18.52
N ILE A 381 3.04 -4.62 18.28
CA ILE A 381 2.78 -5.18 16.95
C ILE A 381 1.31 -4.96 16.58
N ALA A 382 0.38 -5.30 17.46
CA ALA A 382 -1.05 -5.20 17.21
C ALA A 382 -1.51 -3.77 16.88
N GLU A 383 -1.13 -2.78 17.69
CA GLU A 383 -1.49 -1.36 17.46
C GLU A 383 -1.01 -0.84 16.10
N ASN A 384 0.24 -1.16 15.75
CA ASN A 384 0.78 -0.77 14.45
C ASN A 384 0.12 -1.57 13.31
N TYR A 385 -0.23 -2.83 13.54
CA TYR A 385 -0.81 -3.68 12.49
C TYR A 385 -2.23 -3.26 12.12
N VAL A 386 -3.11 -2.99 13.10
CA VAL A 386 -4.48 -2.51 12.87
C VAL A 386 -4.54 -1.06 12.40
N GLY A 387 -3.44 -0.34 12.51
CA GLY A 387 -3.29 1.06 12.12
C GLY A 387 -3.35 2.03 13.29
N LEU A 388 -2.28 2.81 13.43
CA LEU A 388 -2.26 3.93 14.38
C LEU A 388 -3.32 4.97 13.98
N PRO A 389 -3.87 5.72 14.94
CA PRO A 389 -4.84 6.78 14.66
C PRO A 389 -4.29 7.80 13.64
N MET A 390 -5.16 8.26 12.74
CA MET A 390 -4.85 9.41 11.87
C MET A 390 -5.06 10.70 12.66
N GLU A 391 -4.14 11.63 12.52
CA GLU A 391 -4.28 12.95 13.15
C GLU A 391 -5.45 13.71 12.52
N ARG A 392 -6.08 14.58 13.31
CA ARG A 392 -7.17 15.41 12.80
C ARG A 392 -6.58 16.57 12.00
N VAL A 393 -7.13 16.79 10.83
CA VAL A 393 -6.99 18.08 10.15
C VAL A 393 -7.84 19.09 10.93
N ALA A 394 -7.21 20.11 11.47
CA ALA A 394 -7.79 21.06 12.41
C ALA A 394 -9.05 21.77 11.90
#